data_c2cdea9870d956aab9dfcc76bc963da5
#
_entry.id   c2cdea9870d956aab9dfcc76bc963da5
#
_cell.length_a   1.000
_cell.length_b   1.000
_cell.length_c   1.000
_cell.angle_alpha   90.00
_cell.angle_beta   90.00
_cell.angle_gamma   90.00
#
_symmetry.space_group_name_H-M   'P 1'
#
loop_
_entity.id
_entity.type
_entity.pdbx_description
1 polymer ?
#
loop_
_entity_poly.entity_id
_entity_poly.type
_entity_poly.pdbx_seq_one_letter_code
_entity_poly.pdbx_strand_id
1 'polypeptide(L)' 'MNYRMKTFTYKQAIAELTKIFGSYEITDKVDTTNRLEVYFTTSDGHNMCLLADDSEYFQRVSNYEIFEA' A
#
# COMPACT_ATOMS: atom_id res chain seq x y z
N MET A 1 17.74 16.68 -16.76
CA MET A 1 17.29 16.53 -15.39
C MET A 1 16.15 15.53 -15.28
N ASN A 2 16.28 14.59 -14.41
CA ASN A 2 15.27 13.57 -14.22
C ASN A 2 14.42 13.84 -13.01
N TYR A 3 13.13 13.93 -13.22
CA TYR A 3 12.19 13.98 -12.12
C TYR A 3 11.77 12.58 -11.80
N ARG A 4 11.90 12.24 -10.54
CA ARG A 4 11.35 10.98 -10.05
C ARG A 4 10.29 11.28 -9.04
N MET A 5 9.12 10.76 -9.27
CA MET A 5 8.13 10.72 -8.22
C MET A 5 8.61 9.70 -7.19
N LYS A 6 8.45 10.07 -5.94
CA LYS A 6 8.89 9.21 -4.85
C LYS A 6 8.07 7.94 -4.83
N THR A 7 8.70 6.82 -4.99
CA THR A 7 8.02 5.52 -4.97
C THR A 7 7.62 5.16 -3.55
N PHE A 8 6.39 4.73 -3.39
CA PHE A 8 5.88 4.25 -2.11
C PHE A 8 6.30 2.80 -1.93
N THR A 9 7.12 2.52 -0.93
CA THR A 9 7.69 1.20 -0.72
C THR A 9 6.79 0.34 0.18
N TYR A 10 6.99 -0.98 0.11
CA TYR A 10 6.31 -1.89 1.01
C TYR A 10 6.60 -1.54 2.48
N LYS A 11 7.85 -1.20 2.77
CA LYS A 11 8.25 -0.81 4.12
C LYS A 11 7.48 0.41 4.61
N GLN A 12 7.29 1.40 3.73
CA GLN A 12 6.50 2.58 4.05
C GLN A 12 5.03 2.22 4.26
N ALA A 13 4.50 1.29 3.45
CA ALA A 13 3.13 0.80 3.61
C ALA A 13 2.93 0.17 4.98
N ILE A 14 3.86 -0.69 5.39
CA ILE A 14 3.78 -1.33 6.71
C ILE A 14 3.83 -0.30 7.82
N ALA A 15 4.69 0.71 7.70
CA ALA A 15 4.75 1.78 8.70
C ALA A 15 3.43 2.53 8.81
N GLU A 16 2.77 2.81 7.67
CA GLU A 16 1.47 3.47 7.67
C GLU A 16 0.38 2.60 8.27
N LEU A 17 0.36 1.31 7.92
CA LEU A 17 -0.63 0.39 8.47
C LEU A 17 -0.49 0.25 9.98
N THR A 18 0.74 0.18 10.47
CA THR A 18 1.01 0.10 11.91
C THR A 18 0.53 1.37 12.62
N LYS A 19 0.74 2.51 11.99
CA LYS A 19 0.32 3.79 12.54
C LYS A 19 -1.20 3.91 12.62
N ILE A 20 -1.90 3.42 11.59
CA ILE A 20 -3.35 3.57 11.49
C ILE A 20 -4.09 2.49 12.29
N PHE A 21 -3.66 1.24 12.16
CA PHE A 21 -4.40 0.09 12.70
C PHE A 21 -3.78 -0.51 13.96
N GLY A 22 -2.50 -0.29 14.17
CA GLY A 22 -1.77 -0.86 15.31
C GLY A 22 -1.52 -2.34 15.11
N SER A 23 -2.57 -3.15 15.18
CA SER A 23 -2.49 -4.60 15.09
C SER A 23 -3.23 -5.09 13.84
N TYR A 24 -2.58 -5.91 13.03
CA TYR A 24 -3.14 -6.44 11.78
C TYR A 24 -2.28 -7.59 11.30
N GLU A 25 -2.79 -8.34 10.33
CA GLU A 25 -2.07 -9.46 9.74
C GLU A 25 -2.00 -9.30 8.23
N ILE A 26 -0.80 -9.37 7.67
CA ILE A 26 -0.61 -9.35 6.22
C ILE A 26 -1.00 -10.71 5.66
N THR A 27 -1.89 -10.72 4.67
CA THR A 27 -2.36 -11.97 4.06
C THR A 27 -1.81 -12.18 2.66
N ASP A 28 -1.50 -11.10 1.94
CA ASP A 28 -0.94 -11.19 0.60
C ASP A 28 -0.34 -9.84 0.21
N LYS A 29 0.50 -9.84 -0.81
CA LYS A 29 0.98 -8.59 -1.39
C LYS A 29 1.30 -8.77 -2.87
N VAL A 30 1.13 -7.69 -3.61
CA VAL A 30 1.61 -7.54 -4.98
C VAL A 30 2.57 -6.36 -4.97
N ASP A 31 3.81 -6.60 -5.34
CA ASP A 31 4.87 -5.60 -5.23
C ASP A 31 5.62 -5.55 -6.55
N THR A 32 5.16 -4.71 -7.46
CA THR A 32 5.76 -4.54 -8.78
C THR A 32 6.30 -3.13 -8.93
N THR A 33 6.99 -2.87 -10.02
CA THR A 33 7.54 -1.54 -10.30
C THR A 33 6.46 -0.46 -10.31
N ASN A 34 5.28 -0.80 -10.81
CA ASN A 34 4.21 0.20 -11.02
C ASN A 34 3.13 0.17 -9.97
N ARG A 35 3.08 -0.87 -9.12
CA ARG A 35 1.93 -1.08 -8.27
C ARG A 35 2.31 -1.82 -6.99
N LEU A 36 1.79 -1.34 -5.90
CA LEU A 36 1.90 -2.02 -4.61
C LEU A 36 0.50 -2.26 -4.08
N GLU A 37 0.17 -3.52 -3.81
CA GLU A 37 -1.06 -3.90 -3.13
C GLU A 37 -0.68 -4.68 -1.88
N VAL A 38 -1.18 -4.26 -0.75
CA VAL A 38 -0.93 -4.96 0.50
C VAL A 38 -2.28 -5.38 1.06
N TYR A 39 -2.52 -6.68 1.12
CA TYR A 39 -3.76 -7.24 1.64
C TYR A 39 -3.54 -7.61 3.09
N PHE A 40 -4.45 -7.20 3.94
CA PHE A 40 -4.31 -7.43 5.38
C PHE A 40 -5.67 -7.58 6.03
N THR A 41 -5.65 -8.22 7.20
CA THR A 41 -6.85 -8.39 8.02
C THR A 41 -6.64 -7.61 9.31
N THR A 42 -7.61 -6.78 9.65
CA THR A 42 -7.57 -6.00 10.89
C THR A 42 -7.89 -6.88 12.09
N SER A 43 -7.63 -6.37 13.29
CA SER A 43 -7.87 -7.13 14.52
C SER A 43 -9.33 -7.45 14.74
N ASP A 44 -10.25 -6.67 14.15
CA ASP A 44 -11.69 -6.92 14.22
C ASP A 44 -12.22 -7.72 13.02
N GLY A 45 -11.33 -8.29 12.21
CA GLY A 45 -11.70 -9.27 11.19
C GLY A 45 -12.04 -8.71 9.82
N HIS A 46 -11.74 -7.45 9.55
CA HIS A 46 -11.99 -6.87 8.22
C HIS A 46 -10.83 -7.16 7.28
N ASN A 47 -11.18 -7.61 6.07
CA ASN A 47 -10.19 -7.82 5.00
C ASN A 47 -10.03 -6.53 4.23
N MET A 48 -8.81 -6.01 4.19
CA MET A 48 -8.52 -4.69 3.66
C MET A 48 -7.41 -4.76 2.62
N CYS A 49 -7.31 -3.72 1.81
CA CYS A 49 -6.22 -3.58 0.86
C CYS A 49 -5.68 -2.15 0.91
N LEU A 50 -4.36 -2.02 0.99
CA LEU A 50 -3.68 -0.76 0.73
C LEU A 50 -3.16 -0.81 -0.70
N LEU A 51 -3.54 0.17 -1.51
CA LEU A 51 -3.14 0.25 -2.90
C LEU A 51 -2.38 1.54 -3.16
N ALA A 52 -1.18 1.41 -3.69
CA ALA A 52 -0.37 2.54 -4.12
C ALA A 52 -0.03 2.38 -5.60
N ASP A 53 -0.74 3.07 -6.44
CA ASP A 53 -0.39 3.23 -7.84
C ASP A 53 -0.94 4.56 -8.34
N ASP A 54 -0.47 4.97 -9.49
CA ASP A 54 -1.05 6.10 -10.19
C ASP A 54 -1.27 5.63 -11.63
N SER A 55 -2.52 5.33 -11.95
CA SER A 55 -2.86 4.78 -13.26
C SER A 55 -2.58 5.77 -14.40
N GLU A 56 -2.57 7.05 -14.10
CA GLU A 56 -2.25 8.07 -15.09
C GLU A 56 -0.77 8.04 -15.49
N TYR A 57 0.10 7.81 -14.53
CA TYR A 57 1.54 7.77 -14.77
C TYR A 57 2.10 6.37 -14.82
N PHE A 58 1.29 5.37 -14.58
CA PHE A 58 1.69 3.97 -14.56
C PHE A 58 2.87 3.71 -13.62
N GLN A 59 2.83 4.31 -12.44
CA GLN A 59 3.90 4.14 -11.46
C GLN A 59 3.36 4.23 -10.05
N ARG A 60 4.11 3.67 -9.12
CA ARG A 60 3.80 3.81 -7.69
C ARG A 60 4.17 5.20 -7.24
N VAL A 61 3.23 5.88 -6.66
CA VAL A 61 3.45 7.20 -6.07
C VAL A 61 3.28 7.11 -4.56
N SER A 62 3.65 8.18 -3.87
CA SER A 62 3.55 8.18 -2.41
C SER A 62 2.12 8.28 -1.89
N ASN A 63 1.14 8.50 -2.77
CA ASN A 63 -0.27 8.47 -2.39
C ASN A 63 -0.76 7.02 -2.41
N TYR A 64 -1.62 6.69 -1.47
CA TYR A 64 -2.20 5.37 -1.40
C TYR A 64 -3.66 5.47 -0.97
N GLU A 65 -4.40 4.41 -1.25
CA GLU A 65 -5.77 4.25 -0.80
C GLU A 65 -5.86 3.00 0.06
N ILE A 66 -6.74 3.04 1.04
CA ILE A 66 -7.06 1.87 1.85
C ILE A 66 -8.55 1.63 1.72
N PHE A 67 -8.93 0.42 1.37
CA PHE A 67 -10.33 0.08 1.15
C PHE A 67 -10.57 -1.37 1.52
N GLU A 68 -11.82 -1.73 1.68
CA GLU A 68 -12.20 -3.09 1.97
C GLU A 68 -12.02 -3.96 0.72
N ALA A 69 -11.31 -5.05 0.89
CA ALA A 69 -10.98 -5.93 -0.23
C ALA A 69 -12.14 -6.87 -0.58
#